data_fad690ebed5e8f67054fbb3c3c473b57
#
_entry.id   fad690ebed5e8f67054fbb3c3c473b57
#
_cell.length_a   1.000
_cell.length_b   1.000
_cell.length_c   1.000
_cell.angle_alpha   90.00
_cell.angle_beta   90.00
_cell.angle_gamma   90.00
#
_symmetry.space_group_name_H-M   'P 1'
#
loop_
_entity.id
_entity.type
_entity.pdbx_description
1 polymer ?
#
loop_
_entity_poly.entity_id
_entity_poly.type
_entity_poly.pdbx_seq_one_letter_code
_entity_poly.pdbx_strand_id
1 'polypeptide(L)'
;AAYSDGTNLKEISLDTLGGTVAAAQIADDAVTTDKILDDNVTYAKMQDISTNNRVLGAATAGTVGEVQIATAMIADDAVDADKLANTTVSAGSYTSASITVDAQGRLTAASSGSAGGGGFVPLTFATGNGTYASNANATFVSALLWGGGGGGAGGSQCCGGGTGGSGGFGFFGGPITHPVSYAYNIGSGGSKGNGNPNPGNGNAGGAGNASTLTNIGTSNGGTGAGSHQYNQGGPNGSAGSAPGAKMDMSNNFRSYMVGSSFGAGGNGGTSMPGGSMSGGQAGQGGAIFILENTGA
;
A
#
# COMPACT_ATOMS: atom_id res chain seq x y z
N ALA A 1 25.55 -28.07 -84.43
CA ALA A 1 26.42 -27.92 -85.61
C ALA A 1 26.19 -29.09 -86.47
N ALA A 2 26.23 -28.90 -87.78
CA ALA A 2 26.17 -29.96 -88.76
C ALA A 2 27.55 -30.15 -89.41
N TYR A 3 27.91 -31.34 -89.65
CA TYR A 3 29.08 -31.67 -90.51
C TYR A 3 28.67 -32.62 -91.62
N SER A 4 29.42 -32.55 -92.69
CA SER A 4 29.20 -33.46 -93.83
C SER A 4 30.25 -34.57 -93.77
N ASP A 5 29.82 -35.82 -93.92
CA ASP A 5 30.66 -37.00 -94.09
C ASP A 5 30.92 -37.32 -95.53
N GLY A 6 30.55 -36.38 -96.44
CA GLY A 6 30.68 -36.51 -97.86
C GLY A 6 29.41 -37.06 -98.56
N THR A 7 28.45 -37.59 -97.78
CA THR A 7 27.23 -38.15 -98.30
C THR A 7 25.97 -37.55 -97.65
N ASN A 8 26.02 -37.19 -96.39
CA ASN A 8 24.91 -36.64 -95.67
C ASN A 8 25.35 -35.56 -94.67
N LEU A 9 24.46 -34.58 -94.38
CA LEU A 9 24.62 -33.64 -93.31
C LEU A 9 24.10 -34.30 -92.07
N LYS A 10 24.99 -34.42 -91.05
CA LYS A 10 24.61 -34.90 -89.75
C LYS A 10 24.60 -33.76 -88.80
N GLU A 11 23.56 -33.69 -88.00
CA GLU A 11 23.45 -32.78 -86.90
C GLU A 11 24.26 -33.35 -85.74
N ILE A 12 25.17 -32.56 -85.22
CA ILE A 12 25.87 -32.89 -83.98
C ILE A 12 25.06 -32.41 -82.81
N SER A 13 24.45 -33.35 -82.14
CA SER A 13 23.79 -33.07 -80.85
C SER A 13 24.78 -32.55 -79.86
N LEU A 14 24.43 -31.55 -79.02
CA LEU A 14 25.19 -31.02 -77.94
C LEU A 14 25.58 -32.12 -76.91
N ASP A 15 24.71 -33.14 -76.84
CA ASP A 15 24.91 -34.34 -76.01
C ASP A 15 26.11 -35.17 -76.45
N THR A 16 26.38 -35.19 -77.78
CA THR A 16 27.53 -35.91 -78.37
C THR A 16 28.84 -35.15 -78.27
N LEU A 17 28.82 -33.83 -78.03
CA LEU A 17 30.00 -32.99 -78.00
C LEU A 17 30.68 -32.99 -76.61
N GLY A 18 30.06 -33.53 -75.53
CA GLY A 18 30.63 -33.67 -74.23
C GLY A 18 31.16 -32.37 -73.63
N GLY A 19 30.76 -31.22 -74.15
CA GLY A 19 31.27 -29.92 -73.82
C GLY A 19 30.31 -29.10 -73.01
N THR A 20 30.87 -28.17 -72.23
CA THR A 20 30.10 -27.14 -71.57
C THR A 20 29.65 -26.06 -72.53
N VAL A 21 28.40 -25.67 -72.48
CA VAL A 21 27.88 -24.49 -73.21
C VAL A 21 28.32 -23.24 -72.45
N ALA A 22 29.14 -22.42 -73.05
CA ALA A 22 29.53 -21.15 -72.43
C ALA A 22 28.34 -20.20 -72.36
N ALA A 23 28.29 -19.35 -71.31
CA ALA A 23 27.19 -18.38 -71.06
C ALA A 23 26.90 -17.52 -72.36
N ALA A 24 27.92 -17.13 -73.10
CA ALA A 24 27.79 -16.35 -74.32
C ALA A 24 27.10 -17.11 -75.47
N GLN A 25 26.91 -18.42 -75.37
CA GLN A 25 26.21 -19.26 -76.36
C GLN A 25 24.73 -19.45 -76.03
N ILE A 26 24.27 -18.97 -74.89
CA ILE A 26 22.91 -18.99 -74.44
C ILE A 26 22.37 -17.56 -74.65
N ALA A 27 21.42 -17.37 -75.55
CA ALA A 27 20.80 -16.09 -75.78
C ALA A 27 20.06 -15.64 -74.53
N ASP A 28 19.95 -14.33 -74.28
CA ASP A 28 19.15 -13.78 -73.21
C ASP A 28 17.72 -14.37 -73.28
N ASP A 29 17.13 -14.68 -72.15
CA ASP A 29 15.82 -15.29 -71.97
C ASP A 29 15.65 -16.70 -72.69
N ALA A 30 16.74 -17.31 -73.12
CA ALA A 30 16.68 -18.64 -73.75
C ALA A 30 16.32 -19.77 -72.77
N VAL A 31 16.59 -19.59 -71.47
CA VAL A 31 16.20 -20.51 -70.42
C VAL A 31 14.91 -20.00 -69.74
N THR A 32 13.80 -20.50 -70.22
CA THR A 32 12.47 -20.18 -69.67
C THR A 32 12.08 -21.15 -68.54
N THR A 33 10.99 -20.85 -67.82
CA THR A 33 10.45 -21.71 -66.78
C THR A 33 10.20 -23.14 -67.23
N ASP A 34 9.67 -23.31 -68.44
CA ASP A 34 9.37 -24.64 -69.05
C ASP A 34 10.63 -25.49 -69.29
N LYS A 35 11.81 -24.87 -69.31
CA LYS A 35 13.09 -25.57 -69.54
C LYS A 35 13.79 -25.95 -68.23
N ILE A 36 13.30 -25.44 -67.09
CA ILE A 36 13.75 -25.81 -65.77
C ILE A 36 12.66 -26.70 -65.20
N LEU A 37 12.90 -28.00 -65.13
CA LEU A 37 11.95 -28.92 -64.50
C LEU A 37 11.87 -28.62 -63.01
N ASP A 38 10.69 -28.88 -62.43
CA ASP A 38 10.49 -28.74 -60.98
C ASP A 38 11.58 -29.49 -60.21
N ASP A 39 12.00 -28.95 -59.09
CA ASP A 39 13.05 -29.45 -58.21
C ASP A 39 14.49 -29.51 -58.84
N ASN A 40 14.69 -29.05 -60.05
CA ASN A 40 16.03 -29.02 -60.64
C ASN A 40 16.95 -27.93 -60.12
N VAL A 41 16.39 -26.84 -59.55
CA VAL A 41 17.16 -25.81 -58.86
C VAL A 41 17.19 -26.12 -57.36
N THR A 42 18.14 -26.91 -56.96
CA THR A 42 18.36 -27.26 -55.55
C THR A 42 19.11 -26.16 -54.81
N TYR A 43 19.10 -26.18 -53.45
CA TYR A 43 19.85 -25.24 -52.67
C TYR A 43 21.35 -25.16 -53.05
N ALA A 44 21.96 -26.26 -53.44
CA ALA A 44 23.35 -26.29 -53.89
C ALA A 44 23.61 -25.56 -55.23
N LYS A 45 22.56 -25.23 -55.97
CA LYS A 45 22.62 -24.47 -57.22
C LYS A 45 22.24 -23.02 -57.12
N MET A 46 21.75 -22.62 -55.93
CA MET A 46 21.53 -21.22 -55.63
C MET A 46 22.82 -20.60 -55.12
N GLN A 47 23.00 -19.32 -55.34
CA GLN A 47 24.15 -18.59 -54.82
C GLN A 47 24.18 -18.66 -53.28
N ASP A 48 25.35 -18.98 -52.76
CA ASP A 48 25.56 -18.96 -51.30
C ASP A 48 25.29 -17.55 -50.74
N ILE A 49 24.65 -17.53 -49.57
CA ILE A 49 24.51 -16.30 -48.80
C ILE A 49 25.87 -15.92 -48.24
N SER A 50 26.42 -14.82 -48.70
CA SER A 50 27.78 -14.40 -48.36
C SER A 50 27.94 -13.83 -46.95
N THR A 51 26.84 -13.42 -46.35
CA THR A 51 26.82 -12.79 -45.01
C THR A 51 25.85 -13.52 -44.10
N ASN A 52 26.28 -13.85 -42.88
CA ASN A 52 25.41 -14.45 -41.86
C ASN A 52 24.22 -13.55 -41.55
N ASN A 53 23.12 -14.15 -41.10
CA ASN A 53 21.88 -13.49 -40.71
C ASN A 53 21.16 -12.72 -41.84
N ARG A 54 21.28 -13.24 -43.07
CA ARG A 54 20.56 -12.75 -44.25
C ARG A 54 19.60 -13.81 -44.78
N VAL A 55 18.60 -13.38 -45.46
CA VAL A 55 17.68 -14.22 -46.23
C VAL A 55 17.72 -13.83 -47.70
N LEU A 56 17.48 -14.78 -48.60
CA LEU A 56 17.23 -14.44 -50.00
C LEU A 56 15.82 -13.85 -50.13
N GLY A 57 15.73 -12.63 -50.57
CA GLY A 57 14.48 -11.91 -50.72
C GLY A 57 14.63 -10.72 -51.64
N ALA A 58 13.56 -10.00 -51.88
CA ALA A 58 13.59 -8.79 -52.69
C ALA A 58 13.39 -7.57 -51.77
N ALA A 59 14.39 -6.69 -51.68
CA ALA A 59 14.24 -5.37 -51.03
C ALA A 59 13.44 -4.41 -51.95
N THR A 60 13.48 -4.63 -53.23
CA THR A 60 12.73 -3.89 -54.26
C THR A 60 12.14 -4.91 -55.24
N ALA A 61 10.98 -4.61 -55.82
CA ALA A 61 10.32 -5.52 -56.76
C ALA A 61 11.26 -5.88 -57.95
N GLY A 62 11.41 -7.17 -58.20
CA GLY A 62 12.11 -7.70 -59.38
C GLY A 62 13.57 -8.16 -59.13
N THR A 63 14.24 -7.82 -58.05
CA THR A 63 15.62 -8.27 -57.83
C THR A 63 15.73 -9.08 -56.57
N VAL A 64 16.13 -10.34 -56.70
CA VAL A 64 16.40 -11.21 -55.52
C VAL A 64 17.85 -11.07 -55.10
N GLY A 65 18.07 -10.82 -53.82
CA GLY A 65 19.40 -10.70 -53.25
C GLY A 65 19.39 -11.01 -51.73
N GLU A 66 20.55 -10.84 -51.11
CA GLU A 66 20.66 -10.98 -49.65
C GLU A 66 20.02 -9.78 -48.95
N VAL A 67 18.96 -10.01 -48.23
CA VAL A 67 18.26 -8.94 -47.45
C VAL A 67 18.27 -9.24 -45.98
N GLN A 68 18.31 -8.16 -45.17
CA GLN A 68 18.04 -8.24 -43.74
C GLN A 68 16.53 -8.22 -43.55
N ILE A 69 16.03 -8.99 -42.57
CA ILE A 69 14.62 -8.91 -42.21
C ILE A 69 14.36 -7.54 -41.57
N ALA A 70 13.65 -6.70 -42.30
CA ALA A 70 13.20 -5.39 -41.82
C ALA A 70 11.84 -5.53 -41.10
N THR A 71 11.50 -4.56 -40.27
CA THR A 71 10.23 -4.54 -39.50
C THR A 71 9.01 -4.69 -40.43
N ALA A 72 9.03 -4.07 -41.61
CA ALA A 72 7.94 -4.16 -42.58
C ALA A 72 7.77 -5.56 -43.20
N MET A 73 8.75 -6.47 -43.04
CA MET A 73 8.66 -7.85 -43.51
C MET A 73 8.04 -8.78 -42.47
N ILE A 74 7.79 -8.30 -41.25
CA ILE A 74 7.12 -9.01 -40.18
C ILE A 74 5.72 -8.40 -40.12
N ALA A 75 4.69 -9.15 -40.45
CA ALA A 75 3.32 -8.71 -40.38
C ALA A 75 2.96 -8.41 -38.89
N ASP A 76 2.02 -7.51 -38.66
CA ASP A 76 1.47 -7.27 -37.34
C ASP A 76 0.98 -8.60 -36.76
N ASP A 77 1.23 -8.81 -35.46
CA ASP A 77 0.91 -10.03 -34.72
C ASP A 77 1.60 -11.33 -35.22
N ALA A 78 2.55 -11.23 -36.16
CA ALA A 78 3.29 -12.40 -36.64
C ALA A 78 4.24 -13.00 -35.57
N VAL A 79 4.61 -12.24 -34.57
CA VAL A 79 5.39 -12.69 -33.42
C VAL A 79 4.46 -12.76 -32.19
N ASP A 80 3.88 -13.90 -32.00
CA ASP A 80 3.02 -14.22 -30.86
C ASP A 80 3.79 -14.91 -29.71
N ALA A 81 3.08 -15.27 -28.64
CA ALA A 81 3.67 -15.89 -27.46
C ALA A 81 4.41 -17.21 -27.76
N ASP A 82 3.96 -17.97 -28.77
CA ASP A 82 4.56 -19.26 -29.12
C ASP A 82 5.92 -19.10 -29.81
N LYS A 83 6.18 -17.92 -30.40
CA LYS A 83 7.43 -17.58 -31.09
C LYS A 83 8.45 -16.90 -30.19
N LEU A 84 8.02 -16.46 -29.01
CA LEU A 84 8.90 -15.87 -28.01
C LEU A 84 9.42 -16.96 -27.07
N ALA A 85 10.69 -16.91 -26.73
CA ALA A 85 11.24 -17.81 -25.71
C ALA A 85 10.50 -17.61 -24.39
N ASN A 86 10.08 -18.70 -23.75
CA ASN A 86 9.42 -18.67 -22.47
C ASN A 86 10.32 -18.00 -21.41
N THR A 87 9.71 -17.15 -20.60
CA THR A 87 10.35 -16.63 -19.39
C THR A 87 10.02 -17.54 -18.22
N THR A 88 10.69 -17.36 -17.09
CA THR A 88 10.40 -18.13 -15.86
C THR A 88 9.16 -17.64 -15.12
N VAL A 89 8.48 -16.63 -15.64
CA VAL A 89 7.27 -16.07 -15.04
C VAL A 89 6.07 -16.95 -15.33
N SER A 90 5.41 -17.42 -14.29
CA SER A 90 4.15 -18.16 -14.42
C SER A 90 3.00 -17.19 -14.72
N ALA A 91 2.09 -17.58 -15.61
CA ALA A 91 0.89 -16.79 -15.87
C ALA A 91 0.01 -16.71 -14.61
N GLY A 92 -0.42 -15.52 -14.23
CA GLY A 92 -1.22 -15.30 -13.02
C GLY A 92 -1.40 -13.83 -12.68
N SER A 93 -2.16 -13.58 -11.61
CA SER A 93 -2.30 -12.25 -11.03
C SER A 93 -1.28 -12.06 -9.92
N TYR A 94 -0.59 -10.94 -9.95
CA TYR A 94 0.39 -10.55 -8.93
C TYR A 94 -0.06 -9.27 -8.26
N THR A 95 -0.27 -9.31 -6.93
CA THR A 95 -0.62 -8.14 -6.13
C THR A 95 0.64 -7.47 -5.58
N SER A 96 0.72 -6.15 -5.64
CA SER A 96 1.91 -5.39 -5.23
C SER A 96 3.20 -5.97 -5.82
N ALA A 97 3.18 -6.27 -7.11
CA ALA A 97 4.17 -7.11 -7.74
C ALA A 97 5.61 -6.58 -7.60
N SER A 98 6.51 -7.44 -7.17
CA SER A 98 7.95 -7.29 -7.36
C SER A 98 8.31 -7.95 -8.70
N ILE A 99 8.82 -7.17 -9.64
CA ILE A 99 9.11 -7.62 -11.00
C ILE A 99 10.58 -7.36 -11.36
N THR A 100 11.13 -8.25 -12.17
CA THR A 100 12.43 -8.07 -12.81
C THR A 100 12.24 -8.12 -14.31
N VAL A 101 12.86 -7.20 -15.03
CA VAL A 101 12.82 -7.14 -16.49
C VAL A 101 14.23 -7.26 -17.06
N ASP A 102 14.34 -7.83 -18.26
CA ASP A 102 15.60 -7.88 -19.02
C ASP A 102 15.84 -6.56 -19.78
N ALA A 103 16.96 -6.49 -20.46
CA ALA A 103 17.35 -5.33 -21.27
C ALA A 103 16.38 -5.05 -22.44
N GLN A 104 15.53 -6.01 -22.82
CA GLN A 104 14.51 -5.89 -23.85
C GLN A 104 13.11 -5.58 -23.28
N GLY A 105 12.99 -5.42 -21.97
CA GLY A 105 11.73 -5.09 -21.30
C GLY A 105 10.82 -6.29 -21.04
N ARG A 106 11.27 -7.54 -21.23
CA ARG A 106 10.48 -8.73 -20.91
C ARG A 106 10.58 -9.06 -19.44
N LEU A 107 9.47 -9.47 -18.83
CA LEU A 107 9.47 -9.95 -17.46
C LEU A 107 10.29 -11.24 -17.34
N THR A 108 11.30 -11.24 -16.47
CA THR A 108 12.11 -12.43 -16.16
C THR A 108 11.80 -13.03 -14.80
N ALA A 109 11.25 -12.24 -13.88
CA ALA A 109 10.70 -12.73 -12.62
C ALA A 109 9.51 -11.88 -12.19
N ALA A 110 8.54 -12.52 -11.56
CA ALA A 110 7.41 -11.85 -10.91
C ALA A 110 7.01 -12.62 -9.66
N SER A 111 6.74 -11.89 -8.60
CA SER A 111 6.20 -12.43 -7.35
C SER A 111 5.19 -11.44 -6.77
N SER A 112 4.19 -11.93 -6.06
CA SER A 112 3.38 -11.05 -5.24
C SER A 112 4.23 -10.52 -4.10
N GLY A 113 4.35 -9.22 -4.01
CA GLY A 113 4.95 -8.55 -2.86
C GLY A 113 3.93 -8.46 -1.72
N SER A 114 4.43 -8.15 -0.55
CA SER A 114 3.54 -7.64 0.49
C SER A 114 2.99 -6.31 -0.03
N ALA A 115 1.69 -6.09 0.13
CA ALA A 115 1.16 -4.77 -0.10
C ALA A 115 1.96 -3.82 0.79
N GLY A 116 2.92 -3.13 0.20
CA GLY A 116 3.58 -1.98 0.80
C GLY A 116 2.55 -0.86 0.89
N GLY A 117 1.47 -1.17 1.58
CA GLY A 117 0.58 -0.15 2.04
C GLY A 117 1.29 0.54 3.19
N GLY A 118 1.91 1.67 2.96
CA GLY A 118 2.06 2.68 3.98
C GLY A 118 0.65 3.10 4.45
N GLY A 119 -0.19 2.11 4.74
CA GLY A 119 -1.53 2.27 5.24
C GLY A 119 -1.46 2.31 6.75
N PHE A 120 -1.89 3.41 7.33
CA PHE A 120 -2.25 3.42 8.73
C PHE A 120 -3.41 2.45 8.93
N VAL A 121 -3.21 1.39 9.68
CA VAL A 121 -4.30 0.54 10.15
C VAL A 121 -4.80 1.14 11.47
N PRO A 122 -5.97 1.77 11.50
CA PRO A 122 -6.51 2.30 12.74
C PRO A 122 -7.03 1.14 13.62
N LEU A 123 -6.48 1.01 14.81
CA LEU A 123 -6.98 0.14 15.86
C LEU A 123 -7.53 1.01 16.98
N THR A 124 -8.80 0.88 17.28
CA THR A 124 -9.44 1.66 18.35
C THR A 124 -9.69 0.80 19.57
N PHE A 125 -9.19 1.24 20.71
CA PHE A 125 -9.50 0.63 22.00
C PHE A 125 -10.30 1.64 22.84
N ALA A 126 -11.55 1.35 23.10
CA ALA A 126 -12.44 2.30 23.78
C ALA A 126 -12.51 2.08 25.31
N THR A 127 -12.31 0.87 25.78
CA THR A 127 -12.43 0.52 27.22
C THR A 127 -11.55 -0.67 27.60
N GLY A 128 -11.15 -0.72 28.87
CA GLY A 128 -10.46 -1.88 29.46
C GLY A 128 -8.94 -1.86 29.32
N ASN A 129 -8.36 -2.98 29.67
CA ASN A 129 -6.92 -3.22 29.64
C ASN A 129 -6.65 -4.39 28.70
N GLY A 130 -5.51 -4.43 28.09
CA GLY A 130 -5.14 -5.52 27.20
C GLY A 130 -3.74 -5.38 26.63
N THR A 131 -3.49 -6.14 25.62
CA THR A 131 -2.22 -6.12 24.90
C THR A 131 -2.49 -5.84 23.44
N TYR A 132 -1.74 -4.95 22.87
CA TYR A 132 -1.70 -4.66 21.46
C TYR A 132 -0.45 -5.32 20.88
N ALA A 133 -0.62 -6.20 19.92
CA ALA A 133 0.47 -6.79 19.16
C ALA A 133 0.65 -6.02 17.85
N SER A 134 1.84 -5.48 17.63
CA SER A 134 2.14 -4.78 16.39
C SER A 134 2.17 -5.74 15.18
N ASN A 135 1.83 -5.23 14.01
CA ASN A 135 2.01 -5.96 12.76
C ASN A 135 3.51 -6.28 12.58
N ALA A 136 3.83 -7.46 12.03
CA ALA A 136 5.21 -7.90 11.81
C ALA A 136 6.03 -6.96 10.91
N ASN A 137 5.38 -6.17 10.08
CA ASN A 137 6.01 -5.23 9.15
C ASN A 137 5.92 -3.77 9.61
N ALA A 138 5.33 -3.49 10.79
CA ALA A 138 5.23 -2.13 11.26
C ALA A 138 6.61 -1.63 11.71
N THR A 139 7.01 -0.46 11.27
CA THR A 139 8.28 0.20 11.63
C THR A 139 8.09 1.35 12.59
N PHE A 140 6.87 1.83 12.69
CA PHE A 140 6.51 2.96 13.54
C PHE A 140 5.08 2.82 14.05
N VAL A 141 4.86 3.17 15.31
CA VAL A 141 3.52 3.27 15.89
C VAL A 141 3.22 4.72 16.28
N SER A 142 2.02 5.15 15.96
CA SER A 142 1.46 6.42 16.42
C SER A 142 0.22 6.15 17.25
N ALA A 143 0.03 6.90 18.32
CA ALA A 143 -1.11 6.73 19.20
C ALA A 143 -1.69 8.07 19.64
N LEU A 144 -3.00 8.16 19.65
CA LEU A 144 -3.75 9.23 20.28
C LEU A 144 -4.33 8.69 21.58
N LEU A 145 -3.96 9.27 22.70
CA LEU A 145 -4.37 8.83 24.02
C LEU A 145 -5.21 9.91 24.71
N TRP A 146 -6.36 9.49 25.24
CA TRP A 146 -7.20 10.29 26.12
C TRP A 146 -7.22 9.67 27.51
N GLY A 147 -6.86 10.47 28.54
CA GLY A 147 -7.07 10.08 29.93
C GLY A 147 -8.55 10.17 30.33
N GLY A 148 -8.95 9.49 31.37
CA GLY A 148 -10.28 9.60 31.94
C GLY A 148 -10.57 10.98 32.52
N GLY A 149 -11.75 11.50 32.39
CA GLY A 149 -12.18 12.77 33.01
C GLY A 149 -12.44 12.59 34.50
N GLY A 150 -12.22 13.63 35.31
CA GLY A 150 -12.61 13.66 36.72
C GLY A 150 -14.13 13.75 36.92
N GLY A 151 -14.62 13.26 38.04
CA GLY A 151 -16.03 13.37 38.42
C GLY A 151 -16.38 14.74 38.97
N GLY A 152 -17.62 15.19 38.77
CA GLY A 152 -18.15 16.38 39.36
C GLY A 152 -18.48 16.21 40.86
N ALA A 153 -18.37 17.26 41.64
CA ALA A 153 -18.75 17.28 43.04
C ALA A 153 -20.29 17.29 43.20
N GLY A 154 -20.74 16.76 44.34
CA GLY A 154 -22.15 16.87 44.72
C GLY A 154 -22.57 18.26 45.10
N GLY A 155 -23.81 18.66 44.89
CA GLY A 155 -24.38 19.91 45.36
C GLY A 155 -24.75 19.88 46.86
N SER A 156 -24.95 21.06 47.48
CA SER A 156 -25.51 21.25 48.82
C SER A 156 -26.72 22.16 48.80
N GLN A 157 -27.31 22.42 49.93
CA GLN A 157 -28.53 23.28 50.02
C GLN A 157 -28.33 24.68 49.46
N CYS A 158 -27.13 25.22 49.51
CA CYS A 158 -26.88 26.58 49.06
C CYS A 158 -26.24 26.68 47.70
N CYS A 159 -25.49 25.64 47.30
CA CYS A 159 -24.51 25.83 46.24
C CYS A 159 -24.33 24.59 45.36
N GLY A 160 -24.13 24.82 44.08
CA GLY A 160 -23.83 23.77 43.15
C GLY A 160 -22.41 23.21 43.33
N GLY A 161 -22.23 21.93 43.03
CA GLY A 161 -20.92 21.29 42.98
C GLY A 161 -20.11 21.77 41.77
N GLY A 162 -18.80 21.76 41.92
CA GLY A 162 -17.88 22.04 40.84
C GLY A 162 -17.86 20.92 39.77
N THR A 163 -17.43 21.24 38.58
CA THR A 163 -17.25 20.27 37.49
C THR A 163 -15.91 19.58 37.60
N GLY A 164 -15.85 18.29 37.24
CA GLY A 164 -14.60 17.55 37.13
C GLY A 164 -13.74 18.06 35.98
N GLY A 165 -12.42 17.94 36.14
CA GLY A 165 -11.47 18.24 35.06
C GLY A 165 -11.51 17.24 33.94
N SER A 166 -11.13 17.66 32.79
CA SER A 166 -10.99 16.76 31.65
C SER A 166 -9.75 15.91 31.75
N GLY A 167 -9.76 14.69 31.18
CA GLY A 167 -8.54 13.91 30.95
C GLY A 167 -7.60 14.61 29.99
N GLY A 168 -6.32 14.33 30.09
CA GLY A 168 -5.32 14.78 29.15
C GLY A 168 -5.56 14.16 27.76
N PHE A 169 -5.02 14.81 26.78
CA PHE A 169 -5.06 14.33 25.39
C PHE A 169 -3.73 14.58 24.72
N GLY A 170 -3.09 13.55 24.17
CA GLY A 170 -1.81 13.69 23.50
C GLY A 170 -1.64 12.75 22.32
N PHE A 171 -0.83 13.20 21.38
CA PHE A 171 -0.31 12.40 20.29
C PHE A 171 1.10 11.91 20.64
N PHE A 172 1.27 10.60 20.58
CA PHE A 172 2.53 9.92 20.86
C PHE A 172 2.94 9.09 19.65
N GLY A 173 4.22 8.77 19.58
CA GLY A 173 4.70 7.88 18.54
C GLY A 173 6.18 7.60 18.67
N GLY A 174 6.58 6.45 18.16
CA GLY A 174 7.96 6.02 18.18
C GLY A 174 8.23 4.87 17.20
N PRO A 175 9.50 4.69 16.86
CA PRO A 175 9.92 3.52 16.07
C PRO A 175 9.70 2.25 16.89
N ILE A 176 9.39 1.17 16.19
CA ILE A 176 9.23 -0.16 16.79
C ILE A 176 10.16 -1.15 16.12
N THR A 177 10.69 -2.07 16.92
CA THR A 177 11.46 -3.23 16.47
C THR A 177 10.67 -4.49 16.77
N HIS A 178 10.46 -5.34 15.79
CA HIS A 178 9.56 -6.49 15.83
C HIS A 178 10.14 -7.76 16.43
N PRO A 179 9.24 -8.66 16.91
CA PRO A 179 7.83 -8.45 17.23
C PRO A 179 7.67 -7.79 18.60
N VAL A 180 6.75 -6.84 18.72
CA VAL A 180 6.52 -6.14 20.01
C VAL A 180 5.05 -6.25 20.41
N SER A 181 4.85 -6.51 21.68
CA SER A 181 3.56 -6.50 22.33
C SER A 181 3.53 -5.37 23.36
N TYR A 182 2.59 -4.47 23.21
CA TYR A 182 2.42 -3.32 24.07
C TYR A 182 1.22 -3.54 25.00
N ALA A 183 1.44 -3.51 26.31
CA ALA A 183 0.33 -3.44 27.24
C ALA A 183 -0.34 -2.07 27.14
N TYR A 184 -1.65 -2.05 27.11
CA TYR A 184 -2.43 -0.82 27.18
C TYR A 184 -3.42 -0.85 28.33
N ASN A 185 -3.65 0.33 28.88
CA ASN A 185 -4.68 0.58 29.88
C ASN A 185 -5.48 1.81 29.48
N ILE A 186 -6.80 1.68 29.49
CA ILE A 186 -7.71 2.79 29.23
C ILE A 186 -8.18 3.36 30.57
N GLY A 187 -7.90 4.63 30.81
CA GLY A 187 -8.29 5.31 32.04
C GLY A 187 -9.79 5.37 32.22
N SER A 188 -10.29 4.88 33.34
CA SER A 188 -11.70 5.08 33.72
C SER A 188 -11.98 6.54 34.10
N GLY A 189 -13.19 6.99 33.91
CA GLY A 189 -13.65 8.27 34.43
C GLY A 189 -13.71 8.25 35.96
N GLY A 190 -13.55 9.41 36.56
CA GLY A 190 -13.65 9.60 38.02
C GLY A 190 -15.08 9.43 38.53
N SER A 191 -15.21 8.95 39.75
CA SER A 191 -16.50 8.80 40.40
C SER A 191 -17.18 10.14 40.69
N LYS A 192 -18.49 10.17 40.67
CA LYS A 192 -19.28 11.34 41.05
C LYS A 192 -19.19 11.62 42.56
N GLY A 193 -19.22 12.87 42.96
CA GLY A 193 -19.48 13.27 44.34
C GLY A 193 -20.97 13.18 44.70
N ASN A 194 -21.30 12.76 45.88
CA ASN A 194 -22.68 12.72 46.37
C ASN A 194 -23.12 14.09 46.89
N GLY A 195 -24.36 14.46 46.59
CA GLY A 195 -25.00 15.63 47.23
C GLY A 195 -25.23 15.38 48.71
N ASN A 196 -25.23 16.46 49.53
CA ASN A 196 -25.51 16.39 50.95
C ASN A 196 -26.74 17.23 51.29
N PRO A 197 -27.84 16.61 51.77
CA PRO A 197 -29.09 17.31 52.09
C PRO A 197 -29.06 18.12 53.38
N ASN A 198 -28.09 17.88 54.25
CA ASN A 198 -27.94 18.66 55.51
C ASN A 198 -27.07 19.91 55.24
N PRO A 199 -27.17 20.96 56.09
CA PRO A 199 -26.25 22.10 56.02
C PRO A 199 -24.81 21.60 56.21
N GLY A 200 -24.23 21.09 55.17
CA GLY A 200 -22.91 20.47 55.13
C GLY A 200 -22.33 20.55 53.73
N ASN A 201 -21.09 20.15 53.62
CA ASN A 201 -20.34 20.18 52.37
C ASN A 201 -20.79 19.06 51.40
N GLY A 202 -20.99 19.33 50.12
CA GLY A 202 -21.11 18.30 49.11
C GLY A 202 -19.78 17.54 48.94
N ASN A 203 -19.86 16.26 48.63
CA ASN A 203 -18.65 15.44 48.49
C ASN A 203 -17.92 15.76 47.17
N ALA A 204 -16.61 15.69 47.24
CA ALA A 204 -15.74 15.82 46.07
C ALA A 204 -16.02 14.72 45.02
N GLY A 205 -15.81 15.02 43.79
CA GLY A 205 -15.70 14.01 42.73
C GLY A 205 -14.34 13.31 42.77
N GLY A 206 -14.28 12.08 42.26
CA GLY A 206 -13.04 11.34 42.12
C GLY A 206 -12.22 11.78 40.89
N ALA A 207 -10.91 11.57 40.94
CA ALA A 207 -10.07 11.77 39.76
C ALA A 207 -10.32 10.68 38.71
N GLY A 208 -10.19 11.03 37.43
CA GLY A 208 -10.07 10.07 36.35
C GLY A 208 -8.69 9.41 36.34
N ASN A 209 -8.62 8.24 35.75
CA ASN A 209 -7.38 7.47 35.62
C ASN A 209 -6.64 7.81 34.33
N ALA A 210 -5.34 7.54 34.31
CA ALA A 210 -4.53 7.70 33.13
C ALA A 210 -4.81 6.58 32.09
N SER A 211 -4.76 6.94 30.79
CA SER A 211 -4.64 5.98 29.71
C SER A 211 -3.18 5.86 29.31
N THR A 212 -2.71 4.62 29.16
CA THR A 212 -1.31 4.32 28.85
C THR A 212 -1.19 3.33 27.71
N LEU A 213 -0.21 3.55 26.86
CA LEU A 213 0.34 2.55 25.95
C LEU A 213 1.81 2.41 26.31
N THR A 214 2.18 1.26 26.88
CA THR A 214 3.52 1.03 27.47
C THR A 214 4.61 1.34 26.44
N ASN A 215 5.65 2.02 26.85
CA ASN A 215 6.79 2.47 26.03
C ASN A 215 6.45 3.50 24.92
N ILE A 216 5.19 3.87 24.76
CA ILE A 216 4.76 4.86 23.75
C ILE A 216 4.31 6.16 24.39
N GLY A 217 3.39 6.07 25.37
CA GLY A 217 2.95 7.28 26.05
C GLY A 217 1.89 7.08 27.11
N THR A 218 1.67 8.17 27.86
CA THR A 218 0.66 8.24 28.92
C THR A 218 -0.09 9.56 28.83
N SER A 219 -1.41 9.48 28.91
CA SER A 219 -2.28 10.64 29.04
C SER A 219 -2.99 10.58 30.40
N ASN A 220 -2.71 11.53 31.27
CA ASN A 220 -3.20 11.55 32.65
C ASN A 220 -4.71 11.84 32.72
N GLY A 221 -5.36 11.31 33.74
CA GLY A 221 -6.74 11.66 34.04
C GLY A 221 -6.89 13.09 34.52
N GLY A 222 -8.08 13.63 34.38
CA GLY A 222 -8.48 14.89 34.98
C GLY A 222 -8.73 14.73 36.49
N THR A 223 -8.51 15.77 37.27
CA THR A 223 -8.84 15.75 38.72
C THR A 223 -10.35 15.84 38.92
N GLY A 224 -10.86 15.23 39.98
CA GLY A 224 -12.23 15.44 40.39
C GLY A 224 -12.45 16.89 40.87
N ALA A 225 -13.69 17.33 40.84
CA ALA A 225 -14.06 18.58 41.50
C ALA A 225 -13.87 18.47 43.00
N GLY A 226 -13.35 19.52 43.61
CA GLY A 226 -13.20 19.58 45.05
C GLY A 226 -14.56 19.66 45.78
N SER A 227 -14.57 19.23 47.06
CA SER A 227 -15.72 19.49 47.93
C SER A 227 -15.94 20.97 48.08
N HIS A 228 -17.18 21.40 48.15
CA HIS A 228 -17.48 22.80 48.46
C HIS A 228 -17.85 22.96 49.91
N GLN A 229 -17.55 24.11 50.45
CA GLN A 229 -17.93 24.50 51.84
C GLN A 229 -19.30 25.21 51.80
N TYR A 230 -19.97 25.21 52.97
CA TYR A 230 -21.20 25.94 53.14
C TYR A 230 -21.07 27.40 52.67
N ASN A 231 -21.94 27.85 51.78
CA ASN A 231 -21.94 29.17 51.13
C ASN A 231 -20.86 29.44 50.07
N GLN A 232 -20.11 28.46 49.62
CA GLN A 232 -19.18 28.62 48.50
C GLN A 232 -19.39 27.49 47.47
N GLY A 233 -19.39 27.81 46.19
CA GLY A 233 -19.39 26.81 45.11
C GLY A 233 -18.10 25.96 45.17
N GLY A 234 -18.21 24.68 44.83
CA GLY A 234 -17.05 23.80 44.78
C GLY A 234 -16.08 24.19 43.68
N PRO A 235 -14.76 24.10 43.93
CA PRO A 235 -13.78 24.34 42.88
C PRO A 235 -13.88 23.27 41.78
N ASN A 236 -13.68 23.70 40.57
CA ASN A 236 -13.60 22.79 39.44
C ASN A 236 -12.32 21.94 39.46
N GLY A 237 -12.38 20.75 38.96
CA GLY A 237 -11.21 19.92 38.72
C GLY A 237 -10.31 20.48 37.61
N SER A 238 -9.04 20.18 37.70
CA SER A 238 -8.05 20.54 36.67
C SER A 238 -7.98 19.49 35.59
N ALA A 239 -7.70 19.94 34.37
CA ALA A 239 -7.46 19.02 33.26
C ALA A 239 -6.21 18.15 33.49
N GLY A 240 -6.24 16.92 33.03
CA GLY A 240 -5.08 16.05 32.94
C GLY A 240 -4.08 16.56 31.90
N SER A 241 -2.86 16.08 31.98
CA SER A 241 -1.77 16.39 31.06
C SER A 241 -1.36 15.16 30.27
N ALA A 242 -0.64 15.35 29.15
CA ALA A 242 -0.08 14.30 28.35
C ALA A 242 1.46 14.46 28.23
N PRO A 243 2.20 14.14 29.32
CA PRO A 243 3.64 14.37 29.36
C PRO A 243 4.36 13.53 28.30
N GLY A 244 5.32 14.14 27.61
CA GLY A 244 6.08 13.48 26.53
C GLY A 244 5.34 13.29 25.22
N ALA A 245 4.12 13.79 25.11
CA ALA A 245 3.42 13.81 23.82
C ALA A 245 4.19 14.65 22.81
N LYS A 246 4.21 14.19 21.55
CA LYS A 246 4.73 14.98 20.44
C LYS A 246 3.89 16.25 20.22
N MET A 247 2.62 16.18 20.59
CA MET A 247 1.70 17.29 20.64
C MET A 247 0.75 17.07 21.83
N ASP A 248 0.83 17.93 22.85
CA ASP A 248 -0.13 17.96 23.95
C ASP A 248 -1.30 18.86 23.54
N MET A 249 -2.44 18.27 23.29
CA MET A 249 -3.65 18.95 22.83
C MET A 249 -4.71 19.07 23.94
N SER A 250 -4.32 18.89 25.18
CA SER A 250 -5.23 18.78 26.33
C SER A 250 -6.20 19.98 26.50
N ASN A 251 -5.86 21.13 25.97
CA ASN A 251 -6.62 22.36 26.20
C ASN A 251 -7.42 22.90 24.99
N ASN A 252 -7.13 22.51 23.75
CA ASN A 252 -7.69 23.21 22.58
C ASN A 252 -8.31 22.34 21.46
N PHE A 253 -8.21 21.01 21.48
CA PHE A 253 -8.59 20.22 20.32
C PHE A 253 -9.75 19.22 20.53
N ARG A 254 -10.35 19.22 21.69
CA ARG A 254 -11.39 18.24 22.09
C ARG A 254 -12.64 18.24 21.21
N SER A 255 -12.93 19.34 20.56
CA SER A 255 -14.20 19.52 19.86
C SER A 255 -14.19 19.02 18.41
N TYR A 256 -13.05 18.76 17.82
CA TYR A 256 -12.93 18.58 16.37
C TYR A 256 -12.76 17.15 15.87
N MET A 257 -12.24 16.22 16.67
CA MET A 257 -11.78 14.96 16.10
C MET A 257 -12.56 13.69 16.45
N VAL A 258 -13.29 13.64 17.54
CA VAL A 258 -14.15 12.48 17.88
C VAL A 258 -15.32 12.98 18.70
N GLY A 259 -16.54 12.56 18.36
CA GLY A 259 -17.75 12.93 19.09
C GLY A 259 -17.53 12.93 20.60
N SER A 260 -17.53 14.03 21.13
CA SER A 260 -17.52 14.65 22.45
C SER A 260 -17.47 13.85 23.77
N SER A 261 -17.26 12.56 23.80
CA SER A 261 -17.46 11.78 25.03
C SER A 261 -16.21 11.31 25.76
N PHE A 262 -15.06 11.16 25.10
CA PHE A 262 -13.87 10.63 25.77
C PHE A 262 -13.19 11.63 26.66
N GLY A 263 -12.91 11.22 27.91
CA GLY A 263 -12.18 12.00 28.88
C GLY A 263 -12.90 13.29 29.35
N ALA A 264 -14.18 13.45 29.06
CA ALA A 264 -14.92 14.62 29.57
C ALA A 264 -15.07 14.57 31.09
N GLY A 265 -14.89 15.70 31.77
CA GLY A 265 -15.18 15.83 33.19
C GLY A 265 -16.68 15.72 33.46
N GLY A 266 -17.06 15.18 34.58
CA GLY A 266 -18.45 15.10 35.02
C GLY A 266 -18.98 16.47 35.49
N ASN A 267 -20.24 16.78 35.17
CA ASN A 267 -20.88 18.00 35.66
C ASN A 267 -21.07 17.97 37.17
N GLY A 268 -21.00 19.14 37.79
CA GLY A 268 -21.33 19.31 39.20
C GLY A 268 -22.84 19.06 39.47
N GLY A 269 -23.15 18.68 40.71
CA GLY A 269 -24.51 18.56 41.20
C GLY A 269 -25.23 19.91 41.33
N THR A 270 -26.54 19.90 41.14
CA THR A 270 -27.36 21.11 41.29
C THR A 270 -27.71 21.38 42.75
N SER A 271 -27.85 22.66 43.15
CA SER A 271 -28.43 23.11 44.41
C SER A 271 -29.90 23.51 44.18
N MET A 272 -30.75 23.18 45.14
CA MET A 272 -32.11 23.74 45.19
C MET A 272 -32.44 24.13 46.63
N PRO A 273 -32.79 25.39 46.90
CA PRO A 273 -33.31 25.78 48.19
C PRO A 273 -34.63 25.02 48.49
N GLY A 274 -34.62 24.15 49.49
CA GLY A 274 -35.81 23.40 49.89
C GLY A 274 -36.20 22.18 49.06
N GLY A 275 -35.33 21.74 48.10
CA GLY A 275 -35.62 20.62 47.17
C GLY A 275 -34.53 19.50 47.19
N SER A 276 -34.78 18.50 46.35
CA SER A 276 -33.82 17.39 46.16
C SER A 276 -32.52 17.88 45.53
N MET A 277 -31.41 17.60 46.18
CA MET A 277 -30.08 17.88 45.65
C MET A 277 -29.60 16.74 44.79
N SER A 278 -28.95 17.08 43.70
CA SER A 278 -28.35 16.05 42.85
C SER A 278 -26.88 15.84 43.21
N GLY A 279 -26.44 14.59 43.12
CA GLY A 279 -25.02 14.28 43.06
C GLY A 279 -24.41 14.84 41.78
N GLY A 280 -23.11 15.00 41.74
CA GLY A 280 -22.39 15.26 40.51
C GLY A 280 -22.53 14.12 39.51
N GLN A 281 -21.99 14.31 38.35
CA GLN A 281 -21.88 13.25 37.33
C GLN A 281 -20.50 12.63 37.36
N ALA A 282 -20.41 11.35 37.00
CA ALA A 282 -19.12 10.70 36.77
C ALA A 282 -18.41 11.32 35.56
N GLY A 283 -17.11 11.34 35.60
CA GLY A 283 -16.29 11.64 34.44
C GLY A 283 -16.39 10.54 33.39
N GLN A 284 -16.12 10.87 32.15
CA GLN A 284 -16.09 9.91 31.07
C GLN A 284 -14.77 9.15 30.99
N GLY A 285 -14.77 7.90 30.57
CA GLY A 285 -13.56 7.11 30.31
C GLY A 285 -12.69 7.72 29.25
N GLY A 286 -11.41 7.37 29.28
CA GLY A 286 -10.45 7.69 28.22
C GLY A 286 -10.63 6.82 26.99
N ALA A 287 -9.72 6.97 26.05
CA ALA A 287 -9.61 6.14 24.86
C ALA A 287 -8.17 6.09 24.35
N ILE A 288 -7.87 5.08 23.58
CA ILE A 288 -6.62 4.98 22.83
C ILE A 288 -6.96 4.70 21.37
N PHE A 289 -6.35 5.48 20.49
CA PHE A 289 -6.30 5.25 19.04
C PHE A 289 -4.87 4.90 18.65
N ILE A 290 -4.68 3.78 17.99
CA ILE A 290 -3.37 3.34 17.50
C ILE A 290 -3.37 3.32 15.98
N LEU A 291 -2.31 3.82 15.41
CA LEU A 291 -2.02 3.84 13.99
C LEU A 291 -0.65 3.22 13.76
N GLU A 292 -0.58 2.19 12.97
CA GLU A 292 0.70 1.59 12.55
C GLU A 292 1.10 2.06 11.18
N ASN A 293 2.40 2.32 11.02
CA ASN A 293 3.02 2.45 9.71
C ASN A 293 3.78 1.16 9.41
N THR A 294 3.31 0.42 8.44
CA THR A 294 3.90 -0.87 8.05
C THR A 294 5.05 -0.74 7.05
N GLY A 295 5.52 0.49 6.77
CA GLY A 295 6.56 0.72 5.77
C GLY A 295 6.11 0.39 4.35
N ALA A 296 6.76 0.98 3.37
CA ALA A 296 6.58 0.61 1.96
C ALA A 296 7.47 -0.57 1.59
#